data_c1f8fe6c2ede1d7186d820a4d2ae51bc
#
_entry.id   c1f8fe6c2ede1d7186d820a4d2ae51bc
#
_cell.length_a   1.000
_cell.length_b   1.000
_cell.length_c   1.000
_cell.angle_alpha   90.00
_cell.angle_beta   90.00
_cell.angle_gamma   90.00
#
_symmetry.space_group_name_H-M   'P 1'
#
loop_
_entity.id
_entity.type
_entity.pdbx_description
1 polymer ?
#
loop_
_entity_poly.entity_id
_entity_poly.type
_entity_poly.pdbx_seq_one_letter_code
_entity_poly.pdbx_strand_id
1 'polypeptide(L)'
;MKTKSIWGEPPSRLYRLMRIAQTTLPKEYNVCIVGCSDGKFLLPFARAGHFVTGYDVDTIDLYGGLKDFPIRNSDIIPDYSEDFVSPSYPLETREVPGVCKRVQLENLDSLVKIEERDFYKNTPNIEFDLVFTSCSLHYTLNNGFTLAEKTKKLQSIVKPGGLLYMDYMMALDEADFKKYPDFKFYRNGEAASFFDESWQILSCYEQKKPVFEAAHVVTTYDHFHRFGFLLARKIR
;
A
#
# COMPACT_ATOMS: atom_id res chain seq x y z
N MET A 1 17.26 6.23 -16.33
CA MET A 1 17.48 4.76 -16.05
C MET A 1 16.40 4.34 -15.07
N LYS A 2 15.70 3.21 -15.31
CA LYS A 2 14.66 2.73 -14.42
C LYS A 2 15.26 2.15 -13.14
N THR A 3 14.89 2.68 -11.98
CA THR A 3 15.35 2.22 -10.66
C THR A 3 14.52 1.03 -10.16
N LYS A 4 15.08 0.23 -9.24
CA LYS A 4 14.38 -0.89 -8.62
C LYS A 4 13.89 -0.54 -7.22
N SER A 5 12.72 -1.05 -6.83
CA SER A 5 12.19 -0.95 -5.48
C SER A 5 12.82 -2.01 -4.57
N ILE A 6 13.01 -1.66 -3.30
CA ILE A 6 13.42 -2.63 -2.27
C ILE A 6 12.33 -3.70 -2.01
N TRP A 7 11.08 -3.38 -2.38
CA TRP A 7 9.93 -4.26 -2.31
C TRP A 7 9.70 -5.10 -3.58
N GLY A 8 10.68 -5.12 -4.50
CA GLY A 8 10.57 -5.82 -5.78
C GLY A 8 9.67 -5.12 -6.81
N GLU A 9 9.30 -5.85 -7.86
CA GLU A 9 8.49 -5.29 -8.95
C GLU A 9 7.02 -5.07 -8.53
N PRO A 10 6.36 -4.04 -9.10
CA PRO A 10 4.94 -3.84 -8.89
C PRO A 10 4.13 -5.06 -9.39
N PRO A 11 3.13 -5.51 -8.63
CA PRO A 11 2.32 -6.65 -9.03
C PRO A 11 1.43 -6.33 -10.23
N SER A 12 1.02 -7.37 -10.98
CA SER A 12 0.17 -7.25 -12.18
C SER A 12 -1.16 -6.52 -11.91
N ARG A 13 -1.68 -6.57 -10.68
CA ARG A 13 -2.90 -5.84 -10.28
C ARG A 13 -2.77 -4.33 -10.40
N LEU A 14 -1.56 -3.75 -10.16
CA LEU A 14 -1.32 -2.34 -10.38
C LEU A 14 -1.54 -1.94 -11.84
N TYR A 15 -0.96 -2.70 -12.77
CA TYR A 15 -1.12 -2.41 -14.20
C TYR A 15 -2.56 -2.63 -14.70
N ARG A 16 -3.30 -3.54 -14.07
CA ARG A 16 -4.75 -3.69 -14.32
C ARG A 16 -5.51 -2.44 -13.84
N LEU A 17 -5.22 -1.94 -12.63
CA LEU A 17 -5.79 -0.70 -12.12
C LEU A 17 -5.50 0.49 -13.06
N MET A 18 -4.25 0.65 -13.49
CA MET A 18 -3.84 1.72 -14.41
C MET A 18 -4.65 1.66 -15.72
N ARG A 19 -4.90 0.47 -16.28
CA ARG A 19 -5.76 0.31 -17.48
C ARG A 19 -7.20 0.71 -17.20
N ILE A 20 -7.76 0.34 -16.05
CA ILE A 20 -9.12 0.77 -15.66
C ILE A 20 -9.16 2.29 -15.52
N ALA A 21 -8.18 2.89 -14.84
CA ALA A 21 -8.09 4.33 -14.68
C ALA A 21 -8.01 5.06 -16.03
N GLN A 22 -7.19 4.58 -16.98
CA GLN A 22 -7.09 5.16 -18.34
C GLN A 22 -8.40 5.17 -19.12
N THR A 23 -9.31 4.22 -18.86
CA THR A 23 -10.63 4.18 -19.53
C THR A 23 -11.72 4.91 -18.75
N THR A 24 -11.49 5.26 -17.50
CA THR A 24 -12.51 5.80 -16.57
C THR A 24 -12.27 7.27 -16.23
N LEU A 25 -11.01 7.67 -16.14
CA LEU A 25 -10.55 8.98 -15.71
C LEU A 25 -10.11 9.84 -16.92
N PRO A 26 -9.88 11.16 -16.75
CA PRO A 26 -9.28 12.01 -17.79
C PRO A 26 -7.94 11.44 -18.28
N LYS A 27 -7.49 11.86 -19.48
CA LYS A 27 -6.24 11.38 -20.08
C LYS A 27 -5.03 11.62 -19.16
N GLU A 28 -4.99 12.79 -18.53
CA GLU A 28 -4.03 13.15 -17.49
C GLU A 28 -4.81 13.28 -16.18
N TYR A 29 -4.48 12.44 -15.20
CA TYR A 29 -5.16 12.43 -13.90
C TYR A 29 -4.16 12.54 -12.76
N ASN A 30 -4.64 13.15 -11.66
CA ASN A 30 -3.84 13.31 -10.44
C ASN A 30 -4.01 12.08 -9.54
N VAL A 31 -2.89 11.52 -9.12
CA VAL A 31 -2.83 10.33 -8.27
C VAL A 31 -2.33 10.69 -6.89
N CYS A 32 -3.01 10.20 -5.87
CA CYS A 32 -2.53 10.22 -4.49
C CYS A 32 -2.10 8.80 -4.09
N ILE A 33 -0.90 8.64 -3.57
CA ILE A 33 -0.40 7.38 -3.02
C ILE A 33 -0.19 7.56 -1.51
N VAL A 34 -1.02 6.91 -0.70
CA VAL A 34 -0.89 6.92 0.77
C VAL A 34 -0.11 5.70 1.23
N GLY A 35 0.98 5.92 1.95
CA GLY A 35 2.00 4.90 2.21
C GLY A 35 2.82 4.65 0.95
N CYS A 36 3.47 5.70 0.41
CA CYS A 36 4.18 5.60 -0.87
C CYS A 36 5.51 4.84 -0.77
N SER A 37 6.05 4.68 0.45
CA SER A 37 7.31 4.00 0.71
C SER A 37 8.42 4.45 -0.25
N ASP A 38 9.24 3.55 -0.75
CA ASP A 38 10.31 3.83 -1.72
C ASP A 38 9.82 4.08 -3.16
N GLY A 39 8.51 4.22 -3.36
CA GLY A 39 7.91 4.55 -4.64
C GLY A 39 7.57 3.35 -5.53
N LYS A 40 7.48 2.12 -5.01
CA LYS A 40 7.09 0.92 -5.76
C LYS A 40 5.82 1.13 -6.58
N PHE A 41 4.78 1.70 -5.96
CA PHE A 41 3.50 1.95 -6.61
C PHE A 41 3.38 3.36 -7.23
N LEU A 42 4.18 4.30 -6.78
CA LEU A 42 4.17 5.70 -7.21
C LEU A 42 4.81 5.88 -8.60
N LEU A 43 6.03 5.36 -8.77
CA LEU A 43 6.82 5.58 -9.98
C LEU A 43 6.16 5.03 -11.26
N PRO A 44 5.42 3.91 -11.28
CA PRO A 44 4.71 3.47 -12.47
C PRO A 44 3.70 4.49 -13.01
N PHE A 45 2.97 5.21 -12.15
CA PHE A 45 2.06 6.26 -12.59
C PHE A 45 2.80 7.47 -13.15
N ALA A 46 3.88 7.91 -12.48
CA ALA A 46 4.70 9.02 -12.97
C ALA A 46 5.37 8.69 -14.32
N ARG A 47 5.87 7.45 -14.50
CA ARG A 47 6.40 6.96 -15.78
C ARG A 47 5.38 6.93 -16.90
N ALA A 48 4.10 6.80 -16.56
CA ALA A 48 2.98 6.87 -17.51
C ALA A 48 2.53 8.32 -17.81
N GLY A 49 3.19 9.33 -17.21
CA GLY A 49 2.93 10.76 -17.45
C GLY A 49 1.87 11.39 -16.55
N HIS A 50 1.47 10.71 -15.46
CA HIS A 50 0.50 11.24 -14.51
C HIS A 50 1.18 12.04 -13.40
N PHE A 51 0.48 13.06 -12.86
CA PHE A 51 0.92 13.77 -11.67
C PHE A 51 0.64 12.93 -10.42
N VAL A 52 1.66 12.69 -9.60
CA VAL A 52 1.57 11.80 -8.44
C VAL A 52 2.02 12.52 -7.18
N THR A 53 1.17 12.52 -6.15
CA THR A 53 1.56 12.95 -4.80
C THR A 53 1.65 11.73 -3.90
N GLY A 54 2.82 11.52 -3.29
CA GLY A 54 3.08 10.46 -2.33
C GLY A 54 3.14 10.99 -0.91
N TYR A 55 2.50 10.30 0.03
CA TYR A 55 2.56 10.57 1.47
C TYR A 55 3.14 9.37 2.20
N ASP A 56 4.13 9.59 3.05
CA ASP A 56 4.69 8.57 3.94
C ASP A 56 5.27 9.22 5.20
N VAL A 57 5.56 8.41 6.21
CA VAL A 57 6.23 8.81 7.46
C VAL A 57 7.60 8.18 7.63
N ASP A 58 7.95 7.17 6.82
CA ASP A 58 9.25 6.50 6.87
C ASP A 58 10.29 7.34 6.12
N THR A 59 11.11 8.07 6.88
CA THR A 59 12.14 8.96 6.33
C THR A 59 13.20 8.23 5.51
N ILE A 60 13.50 6.95 5.83
CA ILE A 60 14.46 6.16 5.07
C ILE A 60 13.88 5.77 3.72
N ASP A 61 12.61 5.37 3.67
CA ASP A 61 11.93 5.09 2.40
C ASP A 61 11.78 6.35 1.52
N LEU A 62 11.64 7.52 2.16
CA LEU A 62 11.52 8.79 1.44
C LEU A 62 12.86 9.32 0.94
N TYR A 63 13.86 9.37 1.80
CA TYR A 63 15.11 10.12 1.53
C TYR A 63 16.34 9.23 1.37
N GLY A 64 16.23 7.95 1.69
CA GLY A 64 17.32 7.00 1.69
C GLY A 64 17.98 6.85 3.06
N GLY A 65 18.78 5.81 3.18
CA GLY A 65 19.49 5.48 4.41
C GLY A 65 19.77 3.98 4.53
N LEU A 66 20.09 3.56 5.73
CA LEU A 66 20.39 2.15 6.03
C LEU A 66 19.13 1.40 6.43
N LYS A 67 18.92 0.23 5.84
CA LYS A 67 17.85 -0.72 6.20
C LYS A 67 18.41 -2.14 6.34
N ASP A 68 17.81 -2.89 7.26
CA ASP A 68 18.15 -4.28 7.49
C ASP A 68 17.28 -5.19 6.62
N PHE A 69 17.93 -6.13 5.95
CA PHE A 69 17.32 -7.12 5.07
C PHE A 69 17.59 -8.53 5.63
N PRO A 70 16.58 -9.38 5.76
CA PRO A 70 16.79 -10.76 6.16
C PRO A 70 17.52 -11.53 5.06
N ILE A 71 18.55 -12.30 5.46
CA ILE A 71 19.26 -13.22 4.58
C ILE A 71 18.57 -14.56 4.65
N ARG A 72 17.63 -14.78 3.75
CA ARG A 72 16.89 -16.03 3.66
C ARG A 72 17.67 -17.03 2.82
N ASN A 73 18.03 -18.17 3.43
CA ASN A 73 18.85 -19.22 2.80
C ASN A 73 18.00 -20.37 2.22
N SER A 74 16.70 -20.20 2.12
CA SER A 74 15.77 -21.22 1.65
C SER A 74 14.73 -20.65 0.72
N ASP A 75 14.53 -21.30 -0.42
CA ASP A 75 13.42 -21.02 -1.36
C ASP A 75 12.19 -21.90 -1.07
N ILE A 76 12.21 -22.67 0.00
CA ILE A 76 11.10 -23.54 0.39
C ILE A 76 9.91 -22.66 0.79
N ILE A 77 8.77 -22.93 0.16
CA ILE A 77 7.47 -22.34 0.53
C ILE A 77 6.78 -23.40 1.40
N PRO A 78 6.62 -23.15 2.71
CA PRO A 78 5.93 -24.11 3.58
C PRO A 78 4.43 -24.10 3.30
N ASP A 79 3.78 -25.21 3.63
CA ASP A 79 2.33 -25.26 3.72
C ASP A 79 1.84 -24.46 4.94
N TYR A 80 0.66 -23.90 4.83
CA TYR A 80 0.04 -23.20 5.97
C TYR A 80 -0.25 -24.18 7.10
N SER A 81 0.18 -23.80 8.30
CA SER A 81 -0.16 -24.44 9.58
C SER A 81 -0.39 -23.37 10.63
N GLU A 82 -1.37 -23.57 11.51
CA GLU A 82 -1.60 -22.68 12.67
C GLU A 82 -0.41 -22.66 13.62
N ASP A 83 0.34 -23.78 13.67
CA ASP A 83 1.54 -23.92 14.49
C ASP A 83 2.83 -23.51 13.75
N PHE A 84 2.70 -22.85 12.58
CA PHE A 84 3.87 -22.43 11.84
C PHE A 84 4.74 -21.46 12.64
N VAL A 85 5.98 -21.81 12.82
CA VAL A 85 7.02 -20.97 13.44
C VAL A 85 8.08 -20.64 12.40
N SER A 86 8.23 -19.36 12.12
CA SER A 86 9.27 -18.91 11.21
C SER A 86 10.67 -19.13 11.79
N PRO A 87 11.63 -19.59 10.98
CA PRO A 87 13.03 -19.55 11.37
C PRO A 87 13.49 -18.09 11.53
N SER A 88 14.49 -17.91 12.41
CA SER A 88 15.18 -16.63 12.52
C SER A 88 16.22 -16.49 11.41
N TYR A 89 16.28 -15.34 10.75
CA TYR A 89 17.24 -15.06 9.69
C TYR A 89 18.30 -14.06 10.14
N PRO A 90 19.58 -14.24 9.74
CA PRO A 90 20.58 -13.18 9.85
C PRO A 90 20.13 -11.94 9.07
N LEU A 91 20.55 -10.77 9.53
CA LEU A 91 20.25 -9.50 8.87
C LEU A 91 21.51 -8.95 8.19
N GLU A 92 21.31 -8.35 7.03
CA GLU A 92 22.31 -7.58 6.30
C GLU A 92 21.83 -6.15 6.18
N THR A 93 22.60 -5.20 6.68
CA THR A 93 22.32 -3.76 6.52
C THR A 93 22.78 -3.29 5.16
N ARG A 94 21.88 -2.67 4.39
CA ARG A 94 22.15 -2.10 3.07
C ARG A 94 21.70 -0.66 2.99
N GLU A 95 22.42 0.15 2.21
CA GLU A 95 21.98 1.49 1.85
C GLU A 95 20.90 1.42 0.77
N VAL A 96 19.81 2.18 0.97
CA VAL A 96 18.70 2.30 0.03
C VAL A 96 18.53 3.76 -0.40
N PRO A 97 18.19 4.02 -1.67
CA PRO A 97 18.21 5.40 -2.22
C PRO A 97 17.01 6.25 -1.79
N GLY A 98 15.93 5.66 -1.29
CA GLY A 98 14.66 6.34 -1.06
C GLY A 98 13.96 6.82 -2.33
N VAL A 99 12.65 7.15 -2.22
CA VAL A 99 11.85 7.55 -3.39
C VAL A 99 12.31 8.86 -4.00
N CYS A 100 12.70 9.86 -3.20
CA CYS A 100 13.15 11.17 -3.72
C CYS A 100 14.35 11.02 -4.65
N LYS A 101 15.35 10.21 -4.26
CA LYS A 101 16.50 9.93 -5.11
C LYS A 101 16.13 9.16 -6.37
N ARG A 102 15.19 8.22 -6.28
CA ARG A 102 14.71 7.45 -7.42
C ARG A 102 13.97 8.33 -8.43
N VAL A 103 13.15 9.28 -7.96
CA VAL A 103 12.47 10.29 -8.79
C VAL A 103 13.50 11.11 -9.60
N GLN A 104 14.54 11.61 -8.93
CA GLN A 104 15.62 12.36 -9.59
C GLN A 104 16.37 11.53 -10.65
N LEU A 105 16.75 10.29 -10.31
CA LEU A 105 17.46 9.38 -11.21
C LEU A 105 16.68 9.03 -12.47
N GLU A 106 15.35 9.10 -12.39
CA GLU A 106 14.43 8.82 -13.51
C GLU A 106 13.94 10.09 -14.23
N ASN A 107 14.36 11.29 -13.78
CA ASN A 107 13.91 12.59 -14.30
C ASN A 107 12.38 12.78 -14.22
N LEU A 108 11.78 12.41 -13.09
CA LEU A 108 10.34 12.48 -12.85
C LEU A 108 9.95 13.62 -11.91
N ASP A 109 10.88 14.52 -11.56
CA ASP A 109 10.68 15.60 -10.58
C ASP A 109 9.50 16.51 -10.92
N SER A 110 9.22 16.74 -12.20
CA SER A 110 8.09 17.58 -12.64
C SER A 110 6.72 16.91 -12.48
N LEU A 111 6.69 15.58 -12.28
CA LEU A 111 5.45 14.80 -12.17
C LEU A 111 5.21 14.29 -10.75
N VAL A 112 6.20 14.35 -9.87
CA VAL A 112 6.12 13.73 -8.55
C VAL A 112 6.31 14.76 -7.45
N LYS A 113 5.38 14.75 -6.49
CA LYS A 113 5.48 15.46 -5.22
C LYS A 113 5.53 14.43 -4.09
N ILE A 114 6.51 14.53 -3.22
CA ILE A 114 6.64 13.69 -2.01
C ILE A 114 6.45 14.56 -0.78
N GLU A 115 5.64 14.10 0.14
CA GLU A 115 5.42 14.74 1.43
C GLU A 115 5.65 13.75 2.58
N GLU A 116 6.61 14.07 3.44
CA GLU A 116 6.76 13.43 4.74
C GLU A 116 5.61 13.89 5.66
N ARG A 117 4.60 13.03 5.81
CA ARG A 117 3.37 13.37 6.52
C ARG A 117 2.62 12.13 6.96
N ASP A 118 2.17 12.14 8.20
CA ASP A 118 1.09 11.22 8.62
C ASP A 118 -0.22 11.68 7.97
N PHE A 119 -0.58 11.00 6.89
CA PHE A 119 -1.77 11.32 6.09
C PHE A 119 -3.06 11.29 6.94
N TYR A 120 -3.17 10.35 7.86
CA TYR A 120 -4.39 10.19 8.65
C TYR A 120 -4.55 11.27 9.73
N LYS A 121 -3.46 11.79 10.28
CA LYS A 121 -3.49 12.95 11.18
C LYS A 121 -3.72 14.27 10.42
N ASN A 122 -3.12 14.38 9.26
CA ASN A 122 -3.07 15.61 8.48
C ASN A 122 -3.53 15.36 7.04
N THR A 123 -4.78 14.91 6.88
CA THR A 123 -5.39 14.69 5.56
C THR A 123 -5.41 15.99 4.76
N PRO A 124 -4.88 16.03 3.53
CA PRO A 124 -4.82 17.23 2.73
C PRO A 124 -6.22 17.69 2.30
N ASN A 125 -6.41 18.99 2.18
CA ASN A 125 -7.67 19.57 1.65
C ASN A 125 -7.57 19.78 0.13
N ILE A 126 -7.21 18.73 -0.58
CA ILE A 126 -7.16 18.66 -2.05
C ILE A 126 -7.76 17.34 -2.50
N GLU A 127 -8.36 17.32 -3.69
CA GLU A 127 -8.97 16.11 -4.23
C GLU A 127 -8.17 15.56 -5.41
N PHE A 128 -8.18 14.24 -5.55
CA PHE A 128 -7.47 13.47 -6.55
C PHE A 128 -8.43 12.67 -7.42
N ASP A 129 -8.03 12.39 -8.65
CA ASP A 129 -8.78 11.54 -9.57
C ASP A 129 -8.64 10.06 -9.22
N LEU A 130 -7.47 9.67 -8.68
CA LEU A 130 -7.20 8.33 -8.16
C LEU A 130 -6.52 8.44 -6.80
N VAL A 131 -7.09 7.82 -5.79
CA VAL A 131 -6.45 7.59 -4.47
C VAL A 131 -6.10 6.12 -4.36
N PHE A 132 -4.85 5.85 -4.04
CA PHE A 132 -4.29 4.51 -3.94
C PHE A 132 -3.61 4.31 -2.59
N THR A 133 -3.85 3.18 -1.95
CA THR A 133 -3.07 2.72 -0.81
C THR A 133 -2.85 1.21 -0.89
N SER A 134 -1.66 0.77 -0.52
CA SER A 134 -1.29 -0.65 -0.49
C SER A 134 -0.62 -0.96 0.83
N CYS A 135 -1.19 -1.90 1.58
CA CYS A 135 -0.64 -2.43 2.84
C CYS A 135 -0.26 -1.35 3.89
N SER A 136 -0.87 -0.16 3.84
CA SER A 136 -0.61 0.92 4.82
C SER A 136 -1.67 1.02 5.92
N LEU A 137 -2.87 0.51 5.67
CA LEU A 137 -4.02 0.68 6.56
C LEU A 137 -3.88 -0.08 7.89
N HIS A 138 -3.21 -1.23 7.90
CA HIS A 138 -3.02 -2.06 9.09
C HIS A 138 -1.96 -1.50 10.04
N TYR A 139 -1.03 -0.69 9.56
CA TYR A 139 -0.07 -0.02 10.43
C TYR A 139 -0.80 1.05 11.23
N THR A 140 -0.89 0.82 12.53
CA THR A 140 -1.66 1.72 13.41
C THR A 140 -0.80 2.53 14.32
N LEU A 141 0.51 2.45 14.15
CA LEU A 141 1.47 3.08 15.03
C LEU A 141 1.01 4.48 15.44
N ASN A 142 0.41 4.54 16.62
CA ASN A 142 0.09 5.74 17.39
C ASN A 142 -0.86 6.77 16.76
N ASN A 143 -1.65 6.46 15.73
CA ASN A 143 -2.56 7.46 15.16
C ASN A 143 -4.02 7.40 15.71
N GLY A 144 -4.37 6.38 16.47
CA GLY A 144 -5.67 6.27 17.16
C GLY A 144 -6.90 6.05 16.25
N PHE A 145 -6.74 6.07 14.92
CA PHE A 145 -7.85 5.95 13.99
C PHE A 145 -8.29 4.51 13.77
N THR A 146 -9.60 4.29 13.73
CA THR A 146 -10.20 3.03 13.28
C THR A 146 -10.04 2.83 11.77
N LEU A 147 -10.23 1.60 11.28
CA LEU A 147 -10.23 1.31 9.84
C LEU A 147 -11.30 2.10 9.08
N ALA A 148 -12.48 2.26 9.69
CA ALA A 148 -13.56 3.07 9.12
C ALA A 148 -13.17 4.54 8.98
N GLU A 149 -12.56 5.14 10.00
CA GLU A 149 -12.09 6.53 9.96
C GLU A 149 -10.97 6.73 8.94
N LYS A 150 -10.03 5.78 8.86
CA LYS A 150 -8.97 5.81 7.82
C LYS A 150 -9.57 5.73 6.42
N THR A 151 -10.52 4.83 6.20
CA THR A 151 -11.20 4.70 4.92
C THR A 151 -11.96 5.98 4.57
N LYS A 152 -12.67 6.59 5.53
CA LYS A 152 -13.33 7.90 5.33
C LYS A 152 -12.37 9.01 4.93
N LYS A 153 -11.18 9.05 5.54
CA LYS A 153 -10.15 10.04 5.17
C LYS A 153 -9.64 9.83 3.74
N LEU A 154 -9.46 8.58 3.30
CA LEU A 154 -9.16 8.28 1.90
C LEU A 154 -10.31 8.70 0.96
N GLN A 155 -11.54 8.39 1.31
CA GLN A 155 -12.75 8.75 0.55
C GLN A 155 -12.91 10.27 0.40
N SER A 156 -12.57 11.04 1.45
CA SER A 156 -12.79 12.50 1.48
C SER A 156 -11.97 13.27 0.44
N ILE A 157 -10.86 12.70 -0.02
CA ILE A 157 -9.97 13.31 -1.00
C ILE A 157 -10.11 12.75 -2.42
N VAL A 158 -11.15 11.94 -2.67
CA VAL A 158 -11.46 11.46 -4.03
C VAL A 158 -12.46 12.41 -4.67
N LYS A 159 -12.17 12.89 -5.87
CA LYS A 159 -13.10 13.70 -6.67
C LYS A 159 -14.38 12.93 -7.02
N PRO A 160 -15.52 13.59 -7.23
CA PRO A 160 -16.65 12.96 -7.89
C PRO A 160 -16.24 12.35 -9.23
N GLY A 161 -16.63 11.11 -9.49
CA GLY A 161 -16.20 10.32 -10.65
C GLY A 161 -14.82 9.65 -10.51
N GLY A 162 -14.05 10.01 -9.50
CA GLY A 162 -12.73 9.46 -9.21
C GLY A 162 -12.75 8.05 -8.62
N LEU A 163 -11.57 7.47 -8.49
CA LEU A 163 -11.37 6.09 -8.04
C LEU A 163 -10.64 6.05 -6.69
N LEU A 164 -11.04 5.12 -5.83
CA LEU A 164 -10.31 4.69 -4.65
C LEU A 164 -9.91 3.22 -4.80
N TYR A 165 -8.61 2.96 -4.76
CA TYR A 165 -8.07 1.60 -4.66
C TYR A 165 -7.41 1.41 -3.31
N MET A 166 -7.71 0.30 -2.66
CA MET A 166 -7.05 -0.11 -1.43
C MET A 166 -6.78 -1.61 -1.44
N ASP A 167 -5.59 -2.02 -1.08
CA ASP A 167 -5.35 -3.36 -0.58
C ASP A 167 -5.05 -3.32 0.91
N TYR A 168 -5.44 -4.37 1.59
CA TYR A 168 -5.45 -4.40 3.05
C TYR A 168 -5.22 -5.81 3.58
N MET A 169 -4.62 -5.89 4.75
CA MET A 169 -4.43 -7.14 5.45
C MET A 169 -5.72 -7.59 6.13
N MET A 170 -6.00 -8.88 6.00
CA MET A 170 -7.12 -9.55 6.65
C MET A 170 -6.59 -10.48 7.73
N ALA A 171 -7.33 -10.62 8.83
CA ALA A 171 -7.02 -11.63 9.83
C ALA A 171 -7.07 -13.05 9.21
N LEU A 172 -6.18 -13.93 9.63
CA LEU A 172 -6.26 -15.35 9.30
C LEU A 172 -7.45 -15.97 10.03
N ASP A 173 -7.56 -15.65 11.33
CA ASP A 173 -8.61 -16.08 12.22
C ASP A 173 -8.85 -15.02 13.34
N GLU A 174 -9.73 -15.34 14.30
CA GLU A 174 -9.99 -14.45 15.44
C GLU A 174 -8.82 -14.34 16.44
N ALA A 175 -7.86 -15.28 16.42
CA ALA A 175 -6.71 -15.23 17.30
C ALA A 175 -5.73 -14.12 16.90
N ASP A 176 -5.65 -13.76 15.61
CA ASP A 176 -4.78 -12.68 15.12
C ASP A 176 -5.08 -11.34 15.79
N PHE A 177 -6.33 -11.03 16.09
CA PHE A 177 -6.71 -9.78 16.78
C PHE A 177 -6.15 -9.70 18.21
N LYS A 178 -5.86 -10.85 18.83
CA LYS A 178 -5.23 -10.93 20.15
C LYS A 178 -3.72 -11.02 20.06
N LYS A 179 -3.21 -11.74 19.06
CA LYS A 179 -1.77 -11.98 18.85
C LYS A 179 -1.05 -10.72 18.40
N TYR A 180 -1.73 -9.88 17.61
CA TYR A 180 -1.16 -8.67 17.02
C TYR A 180 -2.01 -7.44 17.36
N PRO A 181 -2.05 -6.99 18.63
CA PRO A 181 -2.93 -5.89 19.07
C PRO A 181 -2.60 -4.55 18.41
N ASP A 182 -1.36 -4.38 17.95
CA ASP A 182 -0.88 -3.18 17.27
C ASP A 182 -1.21 -3.16 15.77
N PHE A 183 -1.75 -4.26 15.22
CA PHE A 183 -2.22 -4.33 13.84
C PHE A 183 -3.74 -4.26 13.78
N LYS A 184 -4.25 -3.58 12.76
CA LYS A 184 -5.69 -3.53 12.47
C LYS A 184 -5.96 -4.38 11.23
N PHE A 185 -6.43 -5.60 11.45
CA PHE A 185 -6.86 -6.49 10.39
C PHE A 185 -8.32 -6.25 10.03
N TYR A 186 -8.64 -6.41 8.75
CA TYR A 186 -10.02 -6.42 8.29
C TYR A 186 -10.65 -7.79 8.47
N ARG A 187 -11.94 -7.80 8.83
CA ARG A 187 -12.81 -8.98 8.75
C ARG A 187 -13.34 -9.14 7.33
N ASN A 188 -13.86 -10.33 7.03
CA ASN A 188 -14.51 -10.57 5.73
C ASN A 188 -15.68 -9.59 5.54
N GLY A 189 -15.71 -8.91 4.39
CA GLY A 189 -16.74 -7.93 4.02
C GLY A 189 -16.65 -6.58 4.71
N GLU A 190 -15.77 -6.41 5.71
CA GLU A 190 -15.70 -5.18 6.50
C GLU A 190 -15.28 -3.98 5.65
N ALA A 191 -14.29 -4.12 4.78
CA ALA A 191 -13.83 -3.02 3.95
C ALA A 191 -14.94 -2.47 3.04
N ALA A 192 -15.76 -3.35 2.47
CA ALA A 192 -16.89 -2.95 1.61
C ALA A 192 -17.99 -2.24 2.40
N SER A 193 -18.18 -2.58 3.68
CA SER A 193 -19.23 -1.98 4.53
C SER A 193 -18.99 -0.49 4.87
N PHE A 194 -17.79 0.04 4.61
CA PHE A 194 -17.46 1.45 4.81
C PHE A 194 -17.85 2.36 3.63
N PHE A 195 -18.43 1.79 2.58
CA PHE A 195 -18.86 2.52 1.38
C PHE A 195 -20.39 2.61 1.34
N ASP A 196 -20.91 3.84 1.29
CA ASP A 196 -22.33 4.15 1.20
C ASP A 196 -22.77 4.27 -0.28
N GLU A 197 -24.03 4.73 -0.50
CA GLU A 197 -24.62 4.91 -1.83
C GLU A 197 -23.96 5.98 -2.71
N SER A 198 -23.07 6.80 -2.14
CA SER A 198 -22.25 7.74 -2.92
C SER A 198 -21.09 7.05 -3.66
N TRP A 199 -20.92 5.74 -3.44
CA TRP A 199 -19.87 4.95 -4.05
C TRP A 199 -20.42 3.74 -4.82
N GLN A 200 -19.79 3.46 -5.94
CA GLN A 200 -19.95 2.20 -6.67
C GLN A 200 -18.73 1.32 -6.44
N ILE A 201 -18.89 0.18 -5.79
CA ILE A 201 -17.83 -0.82 -5.68
C ILE A 201 -17.72 -1.53 -7.03
N LEU A 202 -16.58 -1.31 -7.72
CA LEU A 202 -16.28 -1.91 -9.02
C LEU A 202 -15.69 -3.31 -8.88
N SER A 203 -14.95 -3.55 -7.80
CA SER A 203 -14.36 -4.84 -7.47
C SER A 203 -14.07 -4.91 -5.98
N CYS A 204 -14.41 -6.04 -5.36
CA CYS A 204 -13.99 -6.39 -4.02
C CYS A 204 -13.63 -7.88 -4.03
N TYR A 205 -12.39 -8.17 -3.71
CA TYR A 205 -11.86 -9.54 -3.66
C TYR A 205 -11.14 -9.74 -2.34
N GLU A 206 -11.49 -10.79 -1.64
CA GLU A 206 -10.87 -11.18 -0.38
C GLU A 206 -10.34 -12.61 -0.49
N GLN A 207 -9.05 -12.79 -0.19
CA GLN A 207 -8.42 -14.09 -0.22
C GLN A 207 -9.08 -15.02 0.81
N LYS A 208 -9.45 -16.23 0.39
CA LYS A 208 -10.06 -17.23 1.29
C LYS A 208 -9.02 -18.06 2.04
N LYS A 209 -7.83 -18.21 1.45
CA LYS A 209 -6.74 -19.03 2.02
C LYS A 209 -5.56 -18.14 2.39
N PRO A 210 -4.82 -18.49 3.44
CA PRO A 210 -3.55 -17.88 3.76
C PRO A 210 -2.56 -17.99 2.60
N VAL A 211 -1.76 -16.96 2.43
CA VAL A 211 -0.67 -16.89 1.46
C VAL A 211 0.63 -16.70 2.22
N PHE A 212 1.62 -17.49 1.84
CA PHE A 212 2.96 -17.36 2.38
C PHE A 212 3.62 -16.08 1.85
N GLU A 213 4.25 -15.35 2.75
CA GLU A 213 5.17 -14.26 2.44
C GLU A 213 6.52 -14.51 3.11
N ALA A 214 7.56 -14.49 2.30
CA ALA A 214 8.92 -14.63 2.77
C ALA A 214 9.34 -13.40 3.58
N ALA A 215 10.23 -13.61 4.55
CA ALA A 215 10.86 -12.53 5.30
C ALA A 215 11.36 -11.40 4.39
N HIS A 216 11.08 -10.17 4.77
CA HIS A 216 11.42 -8.96 4.01
C HIS A 216 11.80 -7.80 4.96
N VAL A 217 12.16 -6.65 4.38
CA VAL A 217 12.75 -5.50 5.09
C VAL A 217 11.97 -5.00 6.33
N VAL A 218 10.64 -5.15 6.36
CA VAL A 218 9.81 -4.73 7.51
C VAL A 218 9.47 -5.90 8.43
N THR A 219 9.26 -7.08 7.83
CA THR A 219 8.92 -8.30 8.56
C THR A 219 10.04 -9.31 8.35
N THR A 220 11.00 -9.35 9.30
CA THR A 220 12.25 -10.11 9.19
C THR A 220 12.09 -11.62 9.40
N TYR A 221 10.86 -12.11 9.40
CA TYR A 221 10.50 -13.53 9.53
C TYR A 221 9.47 -13.94 8.46
N ASP A 222 9.49 -15.20 8.06
CA ASP A 222 8.48 -15.77 7.16
C ASP A 222 7.13 -15.78 7.86
N HIS A 223 6.05 -15.48 7.13
CA HIS A 223 4.72 -15.45 7.72
C HIS A 223 3.64 -15.76 6.69
N PHE A 224 2.44 -16.04 7.21
CA PHE A 224 1.23 -16.17 6.41
C PHE A 224 0.31 -15.01 6.69
N HIS A 225 -0.40 -14.58 5.66
CA HIS A 225 -1.42 -13.56 5.77
C HIS A 225 -2.50 -13.75 4.70
N ARG A 226 -3.57 -12.97 4.79
CA ARG A 226 -4.60 -12.84 3.76
C ARG A 226 -4.69 -11.40 3.35
N PHE A 227 -4.95 -11.17 2.06
CA PHE A 227 -5.21 -9.83 1.52
C PHE A 227 -6.65 -9.69 1.03
N GLY A 228 -7.18 -8.47 1.20
CA GLY A 228 -8.32 -7.97 0.48
C GLY A 228 -7.91 -6.87 -0.50
N PHE A 229 -8.66 -6.76 -1.60
CA PHE A 229 -8.47 -5.75 -2.65
C PHE A 229 -9.81 -5.13 -2.98
N LEU A 230 -9.92 -3.81 -2.86
CA LEU A 230 -11.14 -3.09 -3.16
C LEU A 230 -10.84 -1.95 -4.15
N LEU A 231 -11.66 -1.85 -5.18
CA LEU A 231 -11.71 -0.72 -6.10
C LEU A 231 -13.12 -0.16 -6.11
N ALA A 232 -13.27 1.11 -5.80
CA ALA A 232 -14.54 1.81 -5.80
C ALA A 232 -14.46 3.12 -6.60
N ARG A 233 -15.58 3.55 -7.17
CA ARG A 233 -15.75 4.82 -7.86
C ARG A 233 -16.69 5.70 -7.05
N LYS A 234 -16.31 6.97 -6.84
CA LYS A 234 -17.18 7.97 -6.23
C LYS A 234 -18.20 8.44 -7.26
N ILE A 235 -19.49 8.34 -6.93
CA ILE A 235 -20.57 8.71 -7.84
C ILE A 235 -20.93 10.20 -7.67
N ARG A 236 -20.91 10.69 -6.42
CA ARG A 236 -21.30 12.03 -6.02
C ARG A 236 -20.29 12.67 -5.09
#